data_667fc612a0a6d1896e1233e4eee44b47
#
_entry.id   667fc612a0a6d1896e1233e4eee44b47
#
_cell.length_a   1.000
_cell.length_b   1.000
_cell.length_c   1.000
_cell.angle_alpha   90.00
_cell.angle_beta   90.00
_cell.angle_gamma   90.00
#
_symmetry.space_group_name_H-M   'P 1'
#
loop_
_entity.id
_entity.type
_entity.pdbx_description
1 polymer ?
#
loop_
_entity_poly.entity_id
_entity_poly.type
_entity_poly.pdbx_seq_one_letter_code
_entity_poly.pdbx_strand_id
1 'polypeptide(L)'
;MTNFAKILNTLSGMYSEEKNEFIASLMRYSLLIIDDLGIERNTEYAKEQVYNIIDERYKAKLPLIVTTNLTLDQLKDADELMYKRIYDRVLSMCVPVSFRGESHRKQEHVERTKTVMEKIMKLED
;
A
#
# COMPACT_ATOMS: atom_id res chain seq x y z
N MET A 1 -3.11 0.49 10.99
CA MET A 1 -2.69 1.29 9.81
C MET A 1 -1.25 1.73 9.94
N THR A 2 -0.50 1.63 8.88
CA THR A 2 0.91 2.03 8.84
C THR A 2 1.21 2.71 7.49
N ASN A 3 2.45 3.08 7.27
CA ASN A 3 2.92 3.53 5.96
C ASN A 3 4.32 2.97 5.70
N PHE A 4 4.75 3.00 4.45
CA PHE A 4 6.05 2.43 4.10
C PHE A 4 7.22 3.16 4.74
N ALA A 5 7.11 4.46 4.96
CA ALA A 5 8.17 5.22 5.65
C ALA A 5 8.41 4.69 7.06
N LYS A 6 7.36 4.42 7.80
CA LYS A 6 7.47 3.83 9.15
C LYS A 6 8.04 2.41 9.09
N ILE A 7 7.58 1.61 8.14
CA ILE A 7 8.09 0.26 7.94
C ILE A 7 9.58 0.28 7.63
N LEU A 8 10.00 1.13 6.70
CA LEU A 8 11.40 1.25 6.31
C LEU A 8 12.29 1.75 7.47
N ASN A 9 11.80 2.71 8.24
CA ASN A 9 12.51 3.20 9.41
C ASN A 9 12.68 2.10 10.46
N THR A 10 11.67 1.28 10.67
CA THR A 10 11.74 0.14 11.58
C THR A 10 12.75 -0.89 11.10
N LEU A 11 12.73 -1.20 9.80
CA LEU A 11 13.64 -2.18 9.22
C LEU A 11 15.10 -1.71 9.24
N SER A 12 15.35 -0.42 9.12
CA SER A 12 16.72 0.11 8.99
C SER A 12 17.60 -0.16 10.21
N GLY A 13 17.03 -0.38 11.38
CA GLY A 13 17.79 -0.68 12.59
C GLY A 13 17.89 -2.17 12.92
N MET A 14 17.43 -3.04 12.03
CA MET A 14 17.33 -4.47 12.30
C MET A 14 18.39 -5.30 11.57
N TYR A 15 18.81 -6.41 12.18
CA TYR A 15 19.58 -7.46 11.51
C TYR A 15 18.64 -8.33 10.66
N SER A 16 19.22 -9.16 9.79
CA SER A 16 18.48 -9.95 8.81
C SER A 16 17.37 -10.82 9.41
N GLU A 17 17.64 -11.49 10.52
CA GLU A 17 16.64 -12.34 11.19
C GLU A 17 15.49 -11.51 11.73
N GLU A 18 15.79 -10.37 12.35
CA GLU A 18 14.78 -9.45 12.87
C GLU A 18 13.91 -8.88 11.75
N LYS A 19 14.52 -8.56 10.60
CA LYS A 19 13.79 -8.08 9.41
C LYS A 19 12.79 -9.13 8.94
N ASN A 20 13.21 -10.37 8.83
CA ASN A 20 12.35 -11.47 8.39
C ASN A 20 11.20 -11.69 9.36
N GLU A 21 11.46 -11.64 10.66
CA GLU A 21 10.42 -11.76 11.68
C GLU A 21 9.42 -10.60 11.62
N PHE A 22 9.92 -9.39 11.39
CA PHE A 22 9.06 -8.21 11.27
C PHE A 22 8.14 -8.31 10.06
N ILE A 23 8.69 -8.66 8.91
CA ILE A 23 7.90 -8.84 7.68
C ILE A 23 6.88 -9.96 7.87
N ALA A 24 7.28 -11.06 8.48
CA ALA A 24 6.36 -12.16 8.80
C ALA A 24 5.24 -11.71 9.73
N SER A 25 5.53 -10.81 10.68
CA SER A 25 4.51 -10.27 11.57
C SER A 25 3.46 -9.45 10.84
N LEU A 26 3.85 -8.75 9.77
CA LEU A 26 2.91 -8.02 8.93
C LEU A 26 1.95 -8.95 8.19
N MET A 27 2.36 -10.19 7.95
CA MET A 27 1.52 -11.19 7.28
C MET A 27 0.50 -11.84 8.21
N ARG A 28 0.61 -11.63 9.53
CA ARG A 28 -0.36 -12.15 10.51
C ARG A 28 -1.65 -11.35 10.56
N TYR A 29 -1.63 -10.12 10.07
CA TYR A 29 -2.84 -9.31 10.05
C TYR A 29 -3.75 -9.78 8.92
N SER A 30 -5.03 -9.95 9.25
CA SER A 30 -6.03 -10.32 8.24
C SER A 30 -6.23 -9.20 7.21
N LEU A 31 -6.02 -7.95 7.61
CA LEU A 31 -6.07 -6.79 6.73
C LEU A 31 -4.89 -5.88 7.05
N LEU A 32 -4.14 -5.49 6.04
CA LEU A 32 -3.06 -4.52 6.17
C LEU A 32 -3.43 -3.25 5.40
N ILE A 33 -3.35 -2.12 6.05
CA ILE A 33 -3.61 -0.82 5.44
C ILE A 33 -2.30 -0.04 5.41
N ILE A 34 -1.83 0.26 4.21
CA ILE A 34 -0.59 1.01 4.01
C ILE A 34 -0.93 2.35 3.37
N ASP A 35 -0.58 3.41 4.08
CA ASP A 35 -0.88 4.76 3.68
C ASP A 35 0.28 5.38 2.88
N ASP A 36 -0.06 6.24 1.93
CA ASP A 36 0.89 7.07 1.18
C ASP A 36 1.92 6.29 0.35
N LEU A 37 1.48 5.31 -0.43
CA LEU A 37 2.36 4.65 -1.39
C LEU A 37 2.90 5.67 -2.41
N GLY A 38 4.19 5.63 -2.65
CA GLY A 38 4.86 6.53 -3.59
C GLY A 38 5.66 7.64 -2.93
N ILE A 39 5.64 7.71 -1.59
CA ILE A 39 6.41 8.69 -0.81
C ILE A 39 7.66 8.05 -0.20
N GLU A 40 7.92 6.79 -0.50
CA GLU A 40 9.07 6.05 0.01
C GLU A 40 10.38 6.65 -0.49
N ARG A 41 11.43 6.41 0.29
CA ARG A 41 12.78 6.83 -0.12
C ARG A 41 13.14 6.20 -1.47
N ASN A 42 13.70 7.01 -2.36
CA ASN A 42 14.09 6.57 -3.70
C ASN A 42 15.44 5.84 -3.68
N THR A 43 15.55 4.78 -2.89
CA THR A 43 16.73 3.92 -2.84
C THR A 43 16.35 2.53 -3.30
N GLU A 44 17.31 1.80 -3.85
CA GLU A 44 17.06 0.41 -4.29
C GLU A 44 16.63 -0.47 -3.13
N TYR A 45 17.24 -0.28 -1.96
CA TYR A 45 16.87 -1.02 -0.77
C TYR A 45 15.40 -0.78 -0.38
N ALA A 46 14.97 0.48 -0.34
CA ALA A 46 13.60 0.83 0.03
C ALA A 46 12.59 0.23 -0.93
N LYS A 47 12.83 0.34 -2.24
CA LYS A 47 11.96 -0.23 -3.27
C LYS A 47 11.86 -1.73 -3.14
N GLU A 48 12.98 -2.39 -2.89
CA GLU A 48 13.02 -3.84 -2.72
C GLU A 48 12.19 -4.29 -1.52
N GLN A 49 12.29 -3.58 -0.39
CA GLN A 49 11.51 -3.91 0.80
C GLN A 49 10.00 -3.69 0.57
N VAL A 50 9.63 -2.60 -0.07
CA VAL A 50 8.23 -2.34 -0.44
C VAL A 50 7.69 -3.44 -1.33
N TYR A 51 8.44 -3.81 -2.35
CA TYR A 51 8.05 -4.89 -3.26
C TYR A 51 7.86 -6.21 -2.52
N ASN A 52 8.80 -6.56 -1.64
CA ASN A 52 8.75 -7.83 -0.92
C ASN A 52 7.50 -7.92 -0.04
N ILE A 53 7.15 -6.85 0.64
CA ILE A 53 5.96 -6.82 1.51
C ILE A 53 4.68 -7.01 0.68
N ILE A 54 4.56 -6.27 -0.40
CA ILE A 54 3.38 -6.36 -1.28
C ILE A 54 3.31 -7.74 -1.93
N ASP A 55 4.44 -8.27 -2.40
CA ASP A 55 4.49 -9.57 -3.06
C ASP A 55 4.13 -10.71 -2.09
N GLU A 56 4.60 -10.65 -0.86
CA GLU A 56 4.22 -11.63 0.17
C GLU A 56 2.72 -11.62 0.45
N ARG A 57 2.11 -10.44 0.54
CA ARG A 57 0.65 -10.32 0.71
C ARG A 57 -0.08 -10.90 -0.51
N TYR A 58 0.43 -10.64 -1.71
CA TYR A 58 -0.15 -11.17 -2.94
C TYR A 58 -0.10 -12.69 -2.98
N LYS A 59 1.06 -13.28 -2.69
CA LYS A 59 1.24 -14.74 -2.68
C LYS A 59 0.39 -15.42 -1.62
N ALA A 60 0.25 -14.80 -0.47
CA ALA A 60 -0.56 -15.34 0.63
C ALA A 60 -2.06 -15.09 0.44
N LYS A 61 -2.45 -14.35 -0.59
CA LYS A 61 -3.85 -13.96 -0.88
C LYS A 61 -4.49 -13.22 0.29
N LEU A 62 -3.71 -12.38 0.94
CA LEU A 62 -4.17 -11.58 2.08
C LEU A 62 -4.60 -10.18 1.62
N PRO A 63 -5.72 -9.67 2.16
CA PRO A 63 -6.23 -8.36 1.77
C PRO A 63 -5.28 -7.22 2.07
N LEU A 64 -5.24 -6.24 1.18
CA LEU A 64 -4.41 -5.06 1.29
C LEU A 64 -5.20 -3.82 0.88
N ILE A 65 -5.13 -2.77 1.67
CA ILE A 65 -5.62 -1.44 1.29
C ILE A 65 -4.42 -0.52 1.20
N VAL A 66 -4.28 0.17 0.09
CA VAL A 66 -3.18 1.09 -0.14
C VAL A 66 -3.77 2.45 -0.52
N THR A 67 -3.32 3.51 0.12
CA THR A 67 -3.63 4.86 -0.31
C THR A 67 -2.44 5.47 -1.03
N THR A 68 -2.71 6.35 -1.99
CA THR A 68 -1.65 7.00 -2.75
C THR A 68 -2.18 8.30 -3.35
N ASN A 69 -1.29 9.26 -3.55
CA ASN A 69 -1.59 10.50 -4.29
C ASN A 69 -1.32 10.36 -5.79
N LEU A 70 -0.79 9.20 -6.20
CA LEU A 70 -0.52 8.97 -7.62
C LEU A 70 -1.82 8.65 -8.35
N THR A 71 -1.93 9.16 -9.59
CA THR A 71 -3.06 8.82 -10.45
C THR A 71 -2.88 7.40 -11.01
N LEU A 72 -3.98 6.84 -11.51
CA LEU A 72 -3.92 5.51 -12.13
C LEU A 72 -2.95 5.49 -13.31
N ASP A 73 -2.91 6.56 -14.11
CA ASP A 73 -1.98 6.67 -15.22
C ASP A 73 -0.53 6.70 -14.74
N GLN A 74 -0.25 7.42 -13.66
CA GLN A 74 1.09 7.43 -13.07
C GLN A 74 1.51 6.05 -12.56
N LEU A 75 0.58 5.30 -12.00
CA LEU A 75 0.84 3.92 -11.56
C LEU A 75 1.14 2.99 -12.72
N LYS A 76 0.40 3.13 -13.83
CA LYS A 76 0.58 2.29 -15.01
C LYS A 76 1.83 2.64 -15.82
N ASP A 77 2.18 3.92 -15.86
CA ASP A 77 3.26 4.45 -16.72
C ASP A 77 4.57 4.68 -15.98
N ALA A 78 4.78 4.02 -14.85
CA ALA A 78 6.04 4.14 -14.11
C ALA A 78 7.22 3.70 -14.97
N ASP A 79 8.18 4.60 -15.17
CA ASP A 79 9.35 4.35 -16.03
C ASP A 79 10.36 3.41 -15.40
N GLU A 80 10.49 3.46 -14.09
CA GLU A 80 11.45 2.65 -13.37
C GLU A 80 10.91 1.23 -13.16
N LEU A 81 11.72 0.24 -13.48
CA LEU A 81 11.33 -1.17 -13.45
C LEU A 81 10.80 -1.62 -12.08
N MET A 82 11.47 -1.24 -11.00
CA MET A 82 11.07 -1.66 -9.67
C MET A 82 9.73 -1.04 -9.26
N TYR A 83 9.53 0.24 -9.53
CA TYR A 83 8.23 0.90 -9.29
C TYR A 83 7.13 0.27 -10.14
N LYS A 84 7.44 -0.06 -11.37
CA LYS A 84 6.47 -0.74 -12.24
C LYS A 84 6.04 -2.06 -11.65
N ARG A 85 6.97 -2.84 -11.15
CA ARG A 85 6.66 -4.13 -10.49
C ARG A 85 5.79 -3.93 -9.25
N ILE A 86 6.11 -2.94 -8.43
CA ILE A 86 5.34 -2.63 -7.22
C ILE A 86 3.91 -2.27 -7.61
N TYR A 87 3.73 -1.35 -8.54
CA TYR A 87 2.42 -0.86 -8.95
C TYR A 87 1.61 -1.92 -9.69
N ASP A 88 2.26 -2.73 -10.52
CA ASP A 88 1.58 -3.85 -11.19
C ASP A 88 1.01 -4.85 -10.16
N ARG A 89 1.76 -5.14 -9.10
CA ARG A 89 1.27 -6.00 -8.02
C ARG A 89 0.11 -5.39 -7.27
N VAL A 90 0.22 -4.11 -6.93
CA VAL A 90 -0.87 -3.39 -6.26
C VAL A 90 -2.13 -3.42 -7.12
N LEU A 91 -2.02 -3.12 -8.40
CA LEU A 91 -3.17 -3.12 -9.32
C LEU A 91 -3.73 -4.52 -9.56
N SER A 92 -2.91 -5.56 -9.43
CA SER A 92 -3.37 -6.94 -9.56
C SER A 92 -4.20 -7.42 -8.38
N MET A 93 -3.93 -6.91 -7.19
CA MET A 93 -4.60 -7.38 -5.97
C MET A 93 -5.57 -6.36 -5.37
N CYS A 94 -5.60 -5.14 -5.86
CA CYS A 94 -6.43 -4.06 -5.34
C CYS A 94 -7.31 -3.49 -6.44
N VAL A 95 -8.54 -3.12 -6.06
CA VAL A 95 -9.45 -2.41 -6.95
C VAL A 95 -9.17 -0.91 -6.78
N PRO A 96 -8.83 -0.19 -7.86
CA PRO A 96 -8.57 1.24 -7.74
C PRO A 96 -9.87 2.02 -7.51
N VAL A 97 -9.82 2.93 -6.53
CA VAL A 97 -10.93 3.82 -6.22
C VAL A 97 -10.38 5.24 -6.18
N SER A 98 -10.97 6.13 -6.95
CA SER A 98 -10.54 7.51 -7.01
C SER A 98 -11.39 8.38 -6.10
N PHE A 99 -10.72 9.16 -5.26
CA PHE A 99 -11.36 10.17 -4.43
C PHE A 99 -11.05 11.53 -5.03
N ARG A 100 -12.09 12.16 -5.58
CA ARG A 100 -12.02 13.52 -6.11
C ARG A 100 -12.90 14.39 -5.24
N GLY A 101 -12.30 15.22 -4.42
CA GLY A 101 -13.02 16.12 -3.58
C GLY A 101 -12.21 17.39 -3.36
N GLU A 102 -12.91 18.49 -3.14
CA GLU A 102 -12.26 19.73 -2.77
C GLU A 102 -11.85 19.65 -1.30
N SER A 103 -10.61 20.02 -1.00
CA SER A 103 -10.01 19.87 0.33
C SER A 103 -10.73 20.67 1.43
N HIS A 104 -11.49 21.72 1.05
CA HIS A 104 -12.22 22.53 2.00
C HIS A 104 -13.54 21.92 2.46
N ARG A 105 -13.93 20.76 1.90
CA ARG A 105 -15.19 20.07 2.24
C ARG A 105 -14.88 18.77 2.98
N LYS A 106 -14.28 18.91 4.15
CA LYS A 106 -13.86 17.75 4.95
C LYS A 106 -15.00 16.80 5.29
N GLN A 107 -16.20 17.33 5.55
CA GLN A 107 -17.35 16.48 5.87
C GLN A 107 -17.79 15.60 4.70
N GLU A 108 -17.90 16.19 3.52
CA GLU A 108 -18.22 15.41 2.31
C GLU A 108 -17.15 14.35 2.03
N HIS A 109 -15.89 14.69 2.24
CA HIS A 109 -14.80 13.77 2.05
C HIS A 109 -14.91 12.57 3.02
N VAL A 110 -15.22 12.83 4.28
CA VAL A 110 -15.43 11.78 5.28
C VAL A 110 -16.60 10.88 4.91
N GLU A 111 -17.73 11.47 4.48
CA GLU A 111 -18.90 10.70 4.05
C GLU A 111 -18.60 9.84 2.82
N ARG A 112 -17.90 10.38 1.83
CA ARG A 112 -17.48 9.63 0.64
C ARG A 112 -16.56 8.48 1.02
N THR A 113 -15.62 8.72 1.92
CA THR A 113 -14.72 7.69 2.41
C THR A 113 -15.49 6.57 3.08
N LYS A 114 -16.44 6.89 3.93
CA LYS A 114 -17.31 5.90 4.58
C LYS A 114 -18.10 5.10 3.56
N THR A 115 -18.70 5.77 2.57
CA THR A 115 -19.49 5.11 1.53
C THR A 115 -18.64 4.13 0.73
N VAL A 116 -17.45 4.54 0.36
CA VAL A 116 -16.53 3.69 -0.40
C VAL A 116 -16.06 2.51 0.45
N MET A 117 -15.72 2.72 1.69
CA MET A 117 -15.33 1.64 2.60
C MET A 117 -16.45 0.64 2.80
N GLU A 118 -17.69 1.11 2.94
CA GLU A 118 -18.87 0.25 3.02
C GLU A 118 -19.04 -0.60 1.76
N LYS A 119 -18.85 -0.01 0.59
CA LYS A 119 -18.93 -0.73 -0.68
C LYS A 119 -17.83 -1.78 -0.80
N ILE A 120 -16.63 -1.46 -0.38
CA ILE A 120 -15.51 -2.41 -0.40
C ILE A 120 -15.81 -3.57 0.55
N MET A 121 -16.31 -3.30 1.74
CA MET A 121 -16.68 -4.33 2.70
C MET A 121 -17.79 -5.24 2.18
N LYS A 122 -18.77 -4.68 1.46
CA LYS A 122 -19.83 -5.47 0.84
C LYS A 122 -19.33 -6.38 -0.27
N LEU A 123 -18.28 -5.98 -0.97
CA LEU A 123 -17.68 -6.80 -2.02
C LEU A 123 -16.89 -7.98 -1.47
N GLU A 124 -16.42 -7.89 -0.23
CA GLU A 124 -15.70 -8.97 0.44
C GLU A 124 -16.63 -10.05 1.01
N ASP A 125 -17.88 -9.71 1.19
CA ASP A 125 -18.92 -10.65 1.64
C ASP A 125 -19.49 -11.44 0.44
#